data_4f444064ebca21602b232fa9e340329e
#
_entry.id   4f444064ebca21602b232fa9e340329e
#
_cell.length_a   1.000
_cell.length_b   1.000
_cell.length_c   1.000
_cell.angle_alpha   90.00
_cell.angle_beta   90.00
_cell.angle_gamma   90.00
#
_symmetry.space_group_name_H-M   'P 1'
#
loop_
_entity.id
_entity.type
_entity.pdbx_description
1 polymer ?
#
loop_
_entity_poly.entity_id
_entity_poly.type
_entity_poly.pdbx_seq_one_letter_code
_entity_poly.pdbx_strand_id
1 'polypeptide(L)'
;MPCLRRTILVLILAPTLVWPPLAATAEEAPPPLYDETLLLVDLVRDAADLVAAEGLDAACAEFRQPGSHWFQDEIYVFVFDLEGSAVCHPALPALEGQELLELRDPLGKPIIQSFLREVESGSESGWVHYLWPKPGSSTFRWKTAHVRRTTAPNGTDYIVGSGLYEMEMERFFVVEQVDDAVDLLTTAGVEEAFYTLRDPATGFRFYDAYVFVLDGDGLMLVNVGFPDLEGRNLAALQDESGKLFVQEMLAVEQGESAWIDYLWPKPGETRPSRKSSYVRRIEIDGRDYVVGAGVYFR
;
A
#
# COMPACT_ATOMS: atom_id res chain seq x y z
N MET A 1 73.07 -44.14 36.28
CA MET A 1 71.60 -44.36 36.35
C MET A 1 70.97 -43.06 36.15
N PRO A 2 70.37 -42.76 35.00
CA PRO A 2 69.64 -41.48 34.76
C PRO A 2 68.15 -41.65 35.05
N CYS A 3 67.64 -40.70 35.82
CA CYS A 3 66.26 -40.56 36.26
C CYS A 3 65.38 -40.01 35.11
N LEU A 4 64.39 -40.79 34.67
CA LEU A 4 63.47 -40.44 33.64
C LEU A 4 62.36 -39.48 34.23
N ARG A 5 62.38 -38.23 33.86
CA ARG A 5 61.26 -37.30 34.14
C ARG A 5 60.12 -37.55 33.11
N ARG A 6 58.98 -38.03 33.59
CA ARG A 6 57.74 -38.11 32.80
C ARG A 6 57.06 -36.71 32.78
N THR A 7 57.02 -36.10 31.61
CA THR A 7 56.25 -34.89 31.37
C THR A 7 54.79 -35.29 31.06
N ILE A 8 53.85 -34.89 31.91
CA ILE A 8 52.40 -35.06 31.68
C ILE A 8 51.96 -33.93 30.84
N LEU A 9 51.50 -34.19 29.59
CA LEU A 9 50.85 -33.23 28.70
C LEU A 9 49.40 -33.18 29.07
N VAL A 10 48.94 -32.06 29.68
CA VAL A 10 47.51 -31.78 29.95
C VAL A 10 46.93 -31.17 28.70
N LEU A 11 46.09 -31.92 27.98
CA LEU A 11 45.31 -31.41 26.86
C LEU A 11 44.12 -30.63 27.44
N ILE A 12 44.14 -29.30 27.32
CA ILE A 12 42.98 -28.45 27.63
C ILE A 12 42.08 -28.45 26.40
N LEU A 13 40.98 -29.22 26.44
CA LEU A 13 39.89 -29.08 25.47
C LEU A 13 39.11 -27.80 25.79
N ALA A 14 39.22 -26.79 24.94
CA ALA A 14 38.33 -25.63 24.98
C ALA A 14 36.93 -26.04 24.49
N PRO A 15 35.85 -25.69 25.20
CA PRO A 15 34.49 -25.94 24.69
C PRO A 15 34.24 -25.03 23.51
N THR A 16 33.97 -25.61 22.34
CA THR A 16 33.41 -24.88 21.19
C THR A 16 31.96 -24.51 21.51
N LEU A 17 31.74 -23.25 21.82
CA LEU A 17 30.40 -22.69 21.93
C LEU A 17 29.77 -22.71 20.52
N VAL A 18 28.92 -23.69 20.25
CA VAL A 18 28.08 -23.70 19.04
C VAL A 18 26.94 -22.75 19.32
N TRP A 19 26.98 -21.53 18.72
CA TRP A 19 25.89 -20.62 18.69
C TRP A 19 24.77 -21.24 17.84
N PRO A 20 23.52 -21.35 18.32
CA PRO A 20 22.43 -21.78 17.46
C PRO A 20 22.31 -20.79 16.31
N PRO A 21 21.98 -21.26 15.06
CA PRO A 21 21.71 -20.34 13.98
C PRO A 21 20.55 -19.43 14.40
N LEU A 22 20.69 -18.11 14.19
CA LEU A 22 19.57 -17.17 14.28
C LEU A 22 18.45 -17.77 13.42
N ALA A 23 17.32 -18.06 14.06
CA ALA A 23 16.11 -18.38 13.31
C ALA A 23 15.81 -17.14 12.46
N ALA A 24 15.81 -17.30 11.13
CA ALA A 24 15.26 -16.28 10.24
C ALA A 24 13.83 -16.01 10.73
N THR A 25 13.55 -14.79 11.13
CA THR A 25 12.18 -14.36 11.42
C THR A 25 11.41 -14.61 10.13
N ALA A 26 10.40 -15.47 10.19
CA ALA A 26 9.51 -15.65 9.06
C ALA A 26 8.84 -14.28 8.82
N GLU A 27 9.04 -13.71 7.65
CA GLU A 27 8.30 -12.56 7.18
C GLU A 27 6.81 -12.88 7.38
N GLU A 28 6.14 -12.10 8.21
CA GLU A 28 4.73 -12.34 8.52
C GLU A 28 3.94 -12.19 7.22
N ALA A 29 3.21 -13.23 6.82
CA ALA A 29 2.44 -13.19 5.59
C ALA A 29 1.52 -11.95 5.61
N PRO A 30 1.37 -11.25 4.46
CA PRO A 30 0.54 -10.06 4.40
C PRO A 30 -0.88 -10.36 4.92
N PRO A 31 -1.51 -9.40 5.62
CA PRO A 31 -2.86 -9.59 6.13
C PRO A 31 -3.83 -9.98 5.01
N PRO A 32 -4.78 -10.89 5.25
CA PRO A 32 -5.73 -11.30 4.23
C PRO A 32 -6.64 -10.12 3.82
N LEU A 33 -7.01 -10.09 2.54
CA LEU A 33 -8.03 -9.18 2.02
C LEU A 33 -9.43 -9.59 2.53
N TYR A 34 -10.35 -8.62 2.62
CA TYR A 34 -11.75 -8.87 2.92
C TYR A 34 -12.46 -9.55 1.75
N ASP A 35 -13.57 -10.23 2.03
CA ASP A 35 -14.34 -10.97 1.01
C ASP A 35 -14.76 -10.06 -0.15
N GLU A 36 -15.16 -8.81 0.11
CA GLU A 36 -15.56 -7.82 -0.90
C GLU A 36 -14.41 -7.49 -1.86
N THR A 37 -13.21 -7.34 -1.33
CA THR A 37 -11.99 -7.08 -2.10
C THR A 37 -11.55 -8.29 -2.89
N LEU A 38 -11.68 -9.50 -2.33
CA LEU A 38 -11.42 -10.75 -3.06
C LEU A 38 -12.39 -10.93 -4.22
N LEU A 39 -13.68 -10.62 -4.03
CA LEU A 39 -14.67 -10.65 -5.13
C LEU A 39 -14.35 -9.66 -6.24
N LEU A 40 -13.80 -8.48 -5.91
CA LEU A 40 -13.33 -7.52 -6.92
C LEU A 40 -12.14 -8.06 -7.71
N VAL A 41 -11.17 -8.71 -7.05
CA VAL A 41 -10.03 -9.35 -7.73
C VAL A 41 -10.51 -10.42 -8.69
N ASP A 42 -11.45 -11.28 -8.26
CA ASP A 42 -12.02 -12.33 -9.10
C ASP A 42 -12.77 -11.71 -10.29
N LEU A 43 -13.58 -10.69 -10.09
CA LEU A 43 -14.29 -9.98 -11.17
C LEU A 43 -13.32 -9.43 -12.22
N VAL A 44 -12.24 -8.79 -11.81
CA VAL A 44 -11.25 -8.22 -12.74
C VAL A 44 -10.49 -9.31 -13.48
N ARG A 45 -10.12 -10.41 -12.79
CA ARG A 45 -9.51 -11.57 -13.42
C ARG A 45 -10.43 -12.15 -14.51
N ASP A 46 -11.67 -12.45 -14.16
CA ASP A 46 -12.65 -13.05 -15.06
C ASP A 46 -12.95 -12.13 -16.26
N ALA A 47 -12.98 -10.80 -16.04
CA ALA A 47 -13.13 -9.82 -17.11
C ALA A 47 -11.91 -9.78 -18.05
N ALA A 48 -10.69 -9.85 -17.49
CA ALA A 48 -9.45 -9.92 -18.26
C ALA A 48 -9.39 -11.22 -19.10
N ASP A 49 -9.80 -12.34 -18.52
CA ASP A 49 -9.88 -13.64 -19.19
C ASP A 49 -10.92 -13.62 -20.34
N LEU A 50 -12.05 -12.92 -20.16
CA LEU A 50 -13.04 -12.75 -21.23
C LEU A 50 -12.48 -11.94 -22.41
N VAL A 51 -11.74 -10.84 -22.13
CA VAL A 51 -11.06 -10.07 -23.19
C VAL A 51 -10.03 -10.92 -23.91
N ALA A 52 -9.26 -11.74 -23.19
CA ALA A 52 -8.25 -12.63 -23.76
C ALA A 52 -8.86 -13.74 -24.63
N ALA A 53 -10.02 -14.25 -24.26
CA ALA A 53 -10.68 -15.34 -24.97
C ALA A 53 -11.49 -14.89 -26.21
N GLU A 54 -12.28 -13.81 -26.06
CA GLU A 54 -13.28 -13.40 -27.03
C GLU A 54 -12.95 -12.08 -27.75
N GLY A 55 -11.96 -11.35 -27.25
CA GLY A 55 -11.58 -10.04 -27.76
C GLY A 55 -12.37 -8.89 -27.16
N LEU A 56 -11.89 -7.67 -27.39
CA LEU A 56 -12.42 -6.45 -26.76
C LEU A 56 -13.90 -6.21 -27.08
N ASP A 57 -14.31 -6.30 -28.36
CA ASP A 57 -15.67 -5.93 -28.76
C ASP A 57 -16.72 -6.84 -28.13
N ALA A 58 -16.48 -8.16 -28.09
CA ALA A 58 -17.37 -9.12 -27.46
C ALA A 58 -17.43 -8.91 -25.94
N ALA A 59 -16.29 -8.77 -25.29
CA ALA A 59 -16.21 -8.51 -23.85
C ALA A 59 -16.91 -7.21 -23.47
N CYS A 60 -16.70 -6.11 -24.21
CA CYS A 60 -17.36 -4.84 -23.96
C CYS A 60 -18.89 -4.91 -24.15
N ALA A 61 -19.38 -5.74 -25.07
CA ALA A 61 -20.82 -5.95 -25.22
C ALA A 61 -21.44 -6.54 -23.93
N GLU A 62 -20.72 -7.47 -23.29
CA GLU A 62 -21.12 -8.02 -21.99
C GLU A 62 -20.97 -7.02 -20.86
N PHE A 63 -19.85 -6.27 -20.79
CA PHE A 63 -19.60 -5.29 -19.74
C PHE A 63 -20.60 -4.14 -19.72
N ARG A 64 -21.22 -3.83 -20.87
CA ARG A 64 -22.25 -2.75 -20.99
C ARG A 64 -23.66 -3.20 -20.58
N GLN A 65 -23.88 -4.46 -20.21
CA GLN A 65 -25.22 -4.94 -19.84
C GLN A 65 -25.57 -4.52 -18.41
N PRO A 66 -26.50 -3.57 -18.20
CA PRO A 66 -26.90 -3.15 -16.85
C PRO A 66 -27.55 -4.31 -16.08
N GLY A 67 -27.19 -4.45 -14.80
CA GLY A 67 -27.69 -5.53 -13.93
C GLY A 67 -27.00 -6.88 -14.13
N SER A 68 -26.03 -6.98 -15.04
CA SER A 68 -25.11 -8.12 -15.08
C SER A 68 -24.11 -8.05 -13.94
N HIS A 69 -23.37 -9.12 -13.69
CA HIS A 69 -22.28 -9.10 -12.71
C HIS A 69 -21.10 -8.19 -13.12
N TRP A 70 -21.04 -7.79 -14.39
CA TRP A 70 -20.04 -6.85 -14.92
C TRP A 70 -20.40 -5.38 -14.69
N PHE A 71 -21.70 -5.10 -14.56
CA PHE A 71 -22.21 -3.74 -14.32
C PHE A 71 -23.44 -3.79 -13.43
N GLN A 72 -23.21 -3.70 -12.11
CA GLN A 72 -24.25 -3.70 -11.09
C GLN A 72 -24.00 -2.58 -10.08
N ASP A 73 -24.99 -1.73 -9.90
CA ASP A 73 -24.95 -0.59 -8.96
C ASP A 73 -23.72 0.32 -9.19
N GLU A 74 -22.79 0.34 -8.26
CA GLU A 74 -21.56 1.15 -8.32
C GLU A 74 -20.36 0.38 -8.89
N ILE A 75 -20.49 -0.94 -9.07
CA ILE A 75 -19.44 -1.82 -9.59
C ILE A 75 -19.60 -1.93 -11.10
N TYR A 76 -18.55 -1.64 -11.84
CA TYR A 76 -18.51 -1.77 -13.29
C TYR A 76 -17.09 -2.06 -13.77
N VAL A 77 -16.98 -2.87 -14.80
CA VAL A 77 -15.71 -3.14 -15.49
C VAL A 77 -15.43 -2.01 -16.46
N PHE A 78 -14.18 -1.56 -16.53
CA PHE A 78 -13.68 -0.61 -17.51
C PHE A 78 -12.43 -1.16 -18.19
N VAL A 79 -12.15 -0.69 -19.42
CA VAL A 79 -10.97 -1.09 -20.17
C VAL A 79 -10.29 0.13 -20.78
N PHE A 80 -8.96 0.18 -20.66
CA PHE A 80 -8.08 1.17 -21.29
C PHE A 80 -7.06 0.44 -22.18
N ASP A 81 -6.61 1.12 -23.24
CA ASP A 81 -5.40 0.70 -23.95
C ASP A 81 -4.12 1.15 -23.20
N LEU A 82 -2.95 0.73 -23.67
CA LEU A 82 -1.68 1.11 -23.03
C LEU A 82 -1.22 2.55 -23.38
N GLU A 83 -1.89 3.20 -24.32
CA GLU A 83 -1.73 4.61 -24.66
C GLU A 83 -2.57 5.53 -23.75
N GLY A 84 -3.43 4.94 -22.92
CA GLY A 84 -4.27 5.64 -21.93
C GLY A 84 -5.62 6.09 -22.46
N SER A 85 -6.10 5.52 -23.59
CA SER A 85 -7.44 5.79 -24.11
C SER A 85 -8.47 4.85 -23.47
N ALA A 86 -9.62 5.40 -23.08
CA ALA A 86 -10.75 4.59 -22.65
C ALA A 86 -11.38 3.86 -23.83
N VAL A 87 -11.31 2.54 -23.87
CA VAL A 87 -11.89 1.73 -24.95
C VAL A 87 -13.22 1.07 -24.57
N CYS A 88 -13.48 0.94 -23.27
CA CYS A 88 -14.77 0.48 -22.73
C CYS A 88 -14.99 1.08 -21.34
N HIS A 89 -16.06 1.87 -21.17
CA HIS A 89 -16.39 2.48 -19.88
C HIS A 89 -17.91 2.59 -19.67
N PRO A 90 -18.59 1.50 -19.28
CA PRO A 90 -20.07 1.44 -19.24
C PRO A 90 -20.74 2.51 -18.39
N ALA A 91 -20.13 2.89 -17.25
CA ALA A 91 -20.68 3.90 -16.34
C ALA A 91 -20.51 5.34 -16.86
N LEU A 92 -19.53 5.59 -17.73
CA LEU A 92 -19.27 6.91 -18.35
C LEU A 92 -18.89 6.73 -19.83
N PRO A 93 -19.85 6.37 -20.70
CA PRO A 93 -19.56 6.11 -22.13
C PRO A 93 -18.98 7.31 -22.87
N ALA A 94 -19.20 8.52 -22.35
CA ALA A 94 -18.64 9.74 -22.94
C ALA A 94 -17.08 9.79 -22.86
N LEU A 95 -16.44 8.94 -22.06
CA LEU A 95 -14.99 8.84 -22.00
C LEU A 95 -14.41 7.95 -23.10
N GLU A 96 -15.22 7.08 -23.70
CA GLU A 96 -14.77 6.14 -24.71
C GLU A 96 -14.23 6.88 -25.95
N GLY A 97 -13.06 6.45 -26.40
CA GLY A 97 -12.31 7.07 -27.49
C GLY A 97 -11.55 8.35 -27.11
N GLN A 98 -11.56 8.74 -25.85
CA GLN A 98 -10.75 9.88 -25.37
C GLN A 98 -9.39 9.40 -24.85
N GLU A 99 -8.34 10.16 -25.17
CA GLU A 99 -7.00 10.02 -24.58
C GLU A 99 -7.03 10.66 -23.18
N LEU A 100 -6.87 9.81 -22.15
CA LEU A 100 -7.03 10.21 -20.75
C LEU A 100 -5.74 10.07 -19.92
N LEU A 101 -4.58 9.93 -20.58
CA LEU A 101 -3.29 9.75 -19.92
C LEU A 101 -3.01 10.86 -18.90
N GLU A 102 -3.41 12.11 -19.21
CA GLU A 102 -3.22 13.27 -18.33
C GLU A 102 -4.40 13.52 -17.38
N LEU A 103 -5.37 12.61 -17.33
CA LEU A 103 -6.53 12.75 -16.44
C LEU A 103 -6.10 12.64 -14.98
N ARG A 104 -6.46 13.66 -14.21
CA ARG A 104 -6.14 13.75 -12.78
C ARG A 104 -7.40 13.80 -11.94
N ASP A 105 -7.32 13.23 -10.77
CA ASP A 105 -8.35 13.40 -9.76
C ASP A 105 -8.28 14.80 -9.09
N PRO A 106 -9.24 15.18 -8.22
CA PRO A 106 -9.22 16.46 -7.51
C PRO A 106 -8.00 16.72 -6.62
N LEU A 107 -7.24 15.68 -6.23
CA LEU A 107 -5.99 15.79 -5.48
C LEU A 107 -4.76 15.91 -6.40
N GLY A 108 -4.96 15.85 -7.73
CA GLY A 108 -3.89 15.92 -8.71
C GLY A 108 -3.32 14.56 -9.10
N LYS A 109 -3.82 13.44 -8.57
CA LYS A 109 -3.31 12.10 -8.87
C LYS A 109 -3.56 11.73 -10.34
N PRO A 110 -2.53 11.36 -11.11
CA PRO A 110 -2.68 10.94 -12.51
C PRO A 110 -3.23 9.51 -12.56
N ILE A 111 -4.55 9.37 -12.78
CA ILE A 111 -5.26 8.10 -12.60
C ILE A 111 -4.77 7.04 -13.58
N ILE A 112 -4.77 7.35 -14.89
CA ILE A 112 -4.45 6.37 -15.94
C ILE A 112 -2.95 6.02 -15.92
N GLN A 113 -2.08 7.00 -15.68
CA GLN A 113 -0.65 6.74 -15.49
C GLN A 113 -0.40 5.84 -14.26
N SER A 114 -1.25 5.96 -13.22
CA SER A 114 -1.16 5.05 -12.07
C SER A 114 -1.56 3.63 -12.45
N PHE A 115 -2.63 3.44 -13.25
CA PHE A 115 -3.00 2.10 -13.76
C PHE A 115 -1.88 1.46 -14.57
N LEU A 116 -1.26 2.23 -15.47
CA LEU A 116 -0.13 1.75 -16.29
C LEU A 116 1.05 1.31 -15.42
N ARG A 117 1.43 2.10 -14.42
CA ARG A 117 2.54 1.75 -13.52
C ARG A 117 2.31 0.43 -12.78
N GLU A 118 1.08 0.18 -12.31
CA GLU A 118 0.75 -1.05 -11.60
C GLU A 118 0.92 -2.31 -12.45
N VAL A 119 0.74 -2.20 -13.77
CA VAL A 119 0.83 -3.34 -14.68
C VAL A 119 2.16 -3.41 -15.46
N GLU A 120 3.01 -2.37 -15.39
CA GLU A 120 4.33 -2.30 -16.04
C GLU A 120 5.47 -2.76 -15.13
N SER A 121 5.33 -2.66 -13.81
CA SER A 121 6.38 -2.93 -12.81
C SER A 121 6.76 -4.40 -12.62
N GLY A 122 6.38 -5.29 -13.58
CA GLY A 122 6.60 -6.74 -13.50
C GLY A 122 5.47 -7.50 -12.79
N SER A 123 4.50 -6.78 -12.26
CA SER A 123 3.21 -7.29 -11.80
C SER A 123 2.22 -7.28 -12.95
N GLU A 124 1.41 -8.34 -13.09
CA GLU A 124 0.32 -8.37 -14.06
C GLU A 124 -0.91 -7.59 -13.59
N SER A 125 -0.95 -7.18 -12.34
CA SER A 125 -2.07 -6.48 -11.71
C SER A 125 -1.64 -5.68 -10.49
N GLY A 126 -2.45 -4.70 -10.09
CA GLY A 126 -2.19 -3.87 -8.91
C GLY A 126 -3.39 -3.04 -8.49
N TRP A 127 -3.17 -2.19 -7.48
CA TRP A 127 -4.20 -1.41 -6.83
C TRP A 127 -3.97 0.09 -6.99
N VAL A 128 -5.05 0.83 -7.28
CA VAL A 128 -5.00 2.30 -7.35
C VAL A 128 -6.13 2.91 -6.55
N HIS A 129 -5.78 3.80 -5.61
CA HIS A 129 -6.73 4.57 -4.80
C HIS A 129 -6.81 6.00 -5.35
N TYR A 130 -8.01 6.46 -5.70
CA TYR A 130 -8.22 7.77 -6.30
C TYR A 130 -9.64 8.29 -6.05
N LEU A 131 -9.86 9.57 -6.30
CA LEU A 131 -11.19 10.18 -6.22
C LEU A 131 -11.89 10.09 -7.58
N TRP A 132 -13.09 9.49 -7.59
CA TRP A 132 -13.88 9.30 -8.81
C TRP A 132 -15.38 9.50 -8.53
N PRO A 133 -16.17 10.04 -9.46
CA PRO A 133 -17.61 10.14 -9.28
C PRO A 133 -18.28 8.77 -9.37
N LYS A 134 -19.24 8.51 -8.48
CA LYS A 134 -20.09 7.32 -8.56
C LYS A 134 -20.96 7.37 -9.81
N PRO A 135 -21.38 6.23 -10.39
CA PRO A 135 -22.34 6.19 -11.48
C PRO A 135 -23.58 7.05 -11.19
N GLY A 136 -23.95 7.92 -12.14
CA GLY A 136 -25.10 8.82 -11.98
C GLY A 136 -24.89 10.02 -11.03
N SER A 137 -23.69 10.23 -10.50
CA SER A 137 -23.33 11.34 -9.62
C SER A 137 -22.17 12.16 -10.18
N SER A 138 -22.13 13.46 -9.86
CA SER A 138 -20.96 14.32 -10.11
C SER A 138 -20.06 14.49 -8.87
N THR A 139 -20.44 13.87 -7.75
CA THR A 139 -19.70 14.01 -6.49
C THR A 139 -18.56 13.00 -6.43
N PHE A 140 -17.35 13.50 -6.28
CA PHE A 140 -16.17 12.64 -6.11
C PHE A 140 -16.21 11.90 -4.77
N ARG A 141 -15.86 10.63 -4.81
CA ARG A 141 -15.70 9.73 -3.67
C ARG A 141 -14.44 8.91 -3.84
N TRP A 142 -13.86 8.48 -2.74
CA TRP A 142 -12.76 7.54 -2.80
C TRP A 142 -13.19 6.26 -3.50
N LYS A 143 -12.39 5.83 -4.44
CA LYS A 143 -12.50 4.56 -5.16
C LYS A 143 -11.17 3.82 -5.09
N THR A 144 -11.23 2.55 -4.74
CA THR A 144 -10.12 1.62 -4.85
C THR A 144 -10.37 0.73 -6.04
N ALA A 145 -9.53 0.81 -7.06
CA ALA A 145 -9.60 -0.05 -8.24
C ALA A 145 -8.51 -1.11 -8.21
N HIS A 146 -8.88 -2.34 -8.57
CA HIS A 146 -7.95 -3.36 -9.01
C HIS A 146 -7.88 -3.30 -10.52
N VAL A 147 -6.66 -3.34 -11.07
CA VAL A 147 -6.40 -3.32 -12.51
C VAL A 147 -5.52 -4.50 -12.90
N ARG A 148 -5.74 -5.05 -14.11
CA ARG A 148 -4.99 -6.18 -14.64
C ARG A 148 -4.70 -5.98 -16.11
N ARG A 149 -3.48 -6.30 -16.55
CA ARG A 149 -3.10 -6.37 -17.96
C ARG A 149 -3.61 -7.67 -18.57
N THR A 150 -4.08 -7.60 -19.82
CA THR A 150 -4.51 -8.74 -20.61
C THR A 150 -4.20 -8.52 -22.09
N THR A 151 -4.00 -9.60 -22.83
CA THR A 151 -3.74 -9.54 -24.28
C THR A 151 -4.92 -10.19 -25.01
N ALA A 152 -5.57 -9.42 -25.88
CA ALA A 152 -6.67 -9.93 -26.71
C ALA A 152 -6.17 -10.88 -27.83
N PRO A 153 -7.05 -11.68 -28.48
CA PRO A 153 -6.66 -12.63 -29.52
C PRO A 153 -5.98 -12.01 -30.73
N ASN A 154 -6.19 -10.72 -30.98
CA ASN A 154 -5.52 -9.95 -32.03
C ASN A 154 -4.10 -9.49 -31.68
N GLY A 155 -3.61 -9.81 -30.47
CA GLY A 155 -2.30 -9.42 -29.97
C GLY A 155 -2.22 -8.02 -29.35
N THR A 156 -3.36 -7.32 -29.19
CA THR A 156 -3.41 -6.01 -28.54
C THR A 156 -3.53 -6.16 -27.03
N ASP A 157 -2.72 -5.40 -26.29
CA ASP A 157 -2.75 -5.35 -24.84
C ASP A 157 -3.74 -4.30 -24.31
N TYR A 158 -4.40 -4.64 -23.22
CA TYR A 158 -5.34 -3.77 -22.52
C TYR A 158 -5.14 -3.84 -21.01
N ILE A 159 -5.61 -2.78 -20.32
CA ILE A 159 -5.80 -2.75 -18.88
C ILE A 159 -7.28 -2.91 -18.61
N VAL A 160 -7.65 -3.98 -17.95
CA VAL A 160 -9.01 -4.25 -17.46
C VAL A 160 -9.05 -3.92 -15.99
N GLY A 161 -10.09 -3.22 -15.52
CA GLY A 161 -10.23 -2.87 -14.11
C GLY A 161 -11.67 -2.74 -13.66
N SER A 162 -11.84 -2.80 -12.35
CA SER A 162 -13.06 -2.46 -11.64
C SER A 162 -12.72 -1.91 -10.27
N GLY A 163 -13.70 -1.39 -9.50
CA GLY A 163 -13.35 -0.82 -8.19
C GLY A 163 -14.53 -0.62 -7.27
N LEU A 164 -14.22 -0.57 -5.98
CA LEU A 164 -15.13 -0.32 -4.87
C LEU A 164 -15.07 1.13 -4.42
N TYR A 165 -16.20 1.70 -4.07
CA TYR A 165 -16.30 3.04 -3.50
C TYR A 165 -16.43 2.98 -1.99
N GLU A 166 -15.75 3.93 -1.30
CA GLU A 166 -15.89 4.13 0.14
C GLU A 166 -15.73 2.83 0.95
N MET A 167 -14.87 1.92 0.47
CA MET A 167 -14.59 0.64 1.13
C MET A 167 -14.01 0.84 2.53
N GLU A 168 -14.16 -0.15 3.39
CA GLU A 168 -13.44 -0.19 4.66
C GLU A 168 -11.94 -0.41 4.40
N MET A 169 -11.09 0.42 5.04
CA MET A 169 -9.64 0.32 4.83
C MET A 169 -9.09 -0.98 5.41
N GLU A 170 -8.34 -1.72 4.61
CA GLU A 170 -7.75 -2.99 4.98
C GLU A 170 -6.30 -2.85 5.44
N ARG A 171 -5.90 -3.72 6.34
CA ARG A 171 -4.51 -3.79 6.82
C ARG A 171 -3.51 -4.05 5.70
N PHE A 172 -3.92 -4.83 4.68
CA PHE A 172 -3.11 -5.12 3.50
C PHE A 172 -2.61 -3.83 2.83
N PHE A 173 -3.50 -2.88 2.52
CA PHE A 173 -3.12 -1.63 1.86
C PHE A 173 -2.25 -0.72 2.73
N VAL A 174 -2.37 -0.83 4.06
CA VAL A 174 -1.50 -0.10 4.98
C VAL A 174 -0.09 -0.67 5.01
N VAL A 175 0.05 -1.99 4.92
CA VAL A 175 1.37 -2.65 4.81
C VAL A 175 2.04 -2.22 3.50
N GLU A 176 1.35 -2.35 2.35
CA GLU A 176 1.87 -1.88 1.05
C GLU A 176 2.27 -0.40 1.10
N GLN A 177 1.43 0.47 1.66
CA GLN A 177 1.71 1.90 1.77
C GLN A 177 2.99 2.21 2.57
N VAL A 178 3.26 1.45 3.65
CA VAL A 178 4.48 1.59 4.46
C VAL A 178 5.68 1.04 3.71
N ASP A 179 5.54 -0.10 3.04
CA ASP A 179 6.61 -0.71 2.25
C ASP A 179 7.04 0.20 1.09
N ASP A 180 6.08 0.76 0.34
CA ASP A 180 6.33 1.76 -0.71
C ASP A 180 7.04 3.01 -0.16
N ALA A 181 6.65 3.48 1.03
CA ALA A 181 7.31 4.61 1.67
C ALA A 181 8.75 4.29 2.11
N VAL A 182 9.00 3.09 2.60
CA VAL A 182 10.35 2.59 2.93
C VAL A 182 11.20 2.46 1.68
N ASP A 183 10.66 1.89 0.61
CA ASP A 183 11.37 1.77 -0.67
C ASP A 183 11.70 3.14 -1.25
N LEU A 184 10.78 4.09 -1.17
CA LEU A 184 11.02 5.47 -1.61
C LEU A 184 12.15 6.12 -0.81
N LEU A 185 12.15 5.99 0.53
CA LEU A 185 13.20 6.52 1.40
C LEU A 185 14.58 5.93 1.09
N THR A 186 14.64 4.64 0.77
CA THR A 186 15.89 3.93 0.50
C THR A 186 16.42 4.16 -0.91
N THR A 187 15.56 4.37 -1.91
CA THR A 187 15.94 4.47 -3.32
C THR A 187 16.11 5.90 -3.80
N ALA A 188 15.23 6.82 -3.42
CA ALA A 188 15.29 8.22 -3.82
C ALA A 188 16.11 9.11 -2.85
N GLY A 189 16.36 8.60 -1.64
CA GLY A 189 16.96 9.35 -0.54
C GLY A 189 15.94 10.15 0.28
N VAL A 190 16.30 10.42 1.54
CA VAL A 190 15.38 10.92 2.57
C VAL A 190 14.72 12.26 2.22
N GLU A 191 15.47 13.23 1.66
CA GLU A 191 14.93 14.56 1.35
C GLU A 191 13.89 14.51 0.22
N GLU A 192 14.20 13.80 -0.87
CA GLU A 192 13.30 13.63 -2.02
C GLU A 192 12.06 12.80 -1.62
N ALA A 193 12.27 11.77 -0.81
CA ALA A 193 11.17 10.98 -0.26
C ALA A 193 10.23 11.82 0.59
N PHE A 194 10.74 12.68 1.48
CA PHE A 194 9.89 13.56 2.29
C PHE A 194 9.08 14.55 1.47
N TYR A 195 9.65 15.04 0.35
CA TYR A 195 8.93 15.88 -0.59
C TYR A 195 7.79 15.08 -1.25
N THR A 196 8.10 13.90 -1.77
CA THR A 196 7.15 13.01 -2.45
C THR A 196 6.04 12.53 -1.52
N LEU A 197 6.36 12.15 -0.26
CA LEU A 197 5.36 11.72 0.72
C LEU A 197 4.32 12.80 1.03
N ARG A 198 4.69 14.08 0.99
CA ARG A 198 3.78 15.22 1.25
C ARG A 198 2.88 15.58 0.08
N ASP A 199 3.22 15.12 -1.13
CA ASP A 199 2.42 15.41 -2.31
C ASP A 199 1.12 14.55 -2.31
N PRO A 200 -0.07 15.16 -2.25
CA PRO A 200 -1.33 14.44 -2.21
C PRO A 200 -1.60 13.61 -3.47
N ALA A 201 -0.89 13.89 -4.58
CA ALA A 201 -1.04 13.16 -5.83
C ALA A 201 -0.36 11.78 -5.83
N THR A 202 0.51 11.46 -4.85
CA THR A 202 1.37 10.27 -4.88
C THR A 202 0.72 9.00 -4.32
N GLY A 203 -0.32 9.11 -3.50
CA GLY A 203 -0.98 7.94 -2.93
C GLY A 203 -0.54 7.58 -1.51
N PHE A 204 0.37 8.35 -0.89
CA PHE A 204 0.73 8.15 0.53
C PHE A 204 -0.34 8.70 1.51
N ARG A 205 -1.46 9.11 0.96
CA ARG A 205 -2.70 9.40 1.67
C ARG A 205 -3.90 8.99 0.81
N PHE A 206 -4.74 8.11 1.34
CA PHE A 206 -6.03 7.73 0.72
C PHE A 206 -7.02 7.34 1.82
N TYR A 207 -8.28 7.68 1.66
CA TYR A 207 -9.30 7.57 2.71
C TYR A 207 -8.83 8.27 4.01
N ASP A 208 -8.80 7.55 5.12
CA ASP A 208 -8.26 7.99 6.41
C ASP A 208 -6.85 7.42 6.73
N ALA A 209 -6.30 6.58 5.83
CA ALA A 209 -4.92 6.11 5.92
C ALA A 209 -3.93 7.17 5.39
N TYR A 210 -2.79 7.32 6.06
CA TYR A 210 -1.73 8.26 5.70
C TYR A 210 -0.41 7.82 6.29
N VAL A 211 0.68 8.12 5.56
CA VAL A 211 2.05 7.85 6.01
C VAL A 211 2.50 8.91 7.02
N PHE A 212 3.28 8.47 7.99
CA PHE A 212 4.07 9.30 8.88
C PHE A 212 5.49 8.73 9.04
N VAL A 213 6.45 9.62 9.34
CA VAL A 213 7.84 9.25 9.58
C VAL A 213 8.32 9.95 10.84
N LEU A 214 8.85 9.16 11.79
CA LEU A 214 9.55 9.64 12.99
C LEU A 214 11.05 9.37 12.83
N ASP A 215 11.90 10.17 13.49
CA ASP A 215 13.27 9.76 13.75
C ASP A 215 13.38 8.83 14.97
N GLY A 216 14.59 8.33 15.24
CA GLY A 216 14.86 7.43 16.35
C GLY A 216 14.60 8.02 17.75
N ASP A 217 14.48 9.34 17.88
CA ASP A 217 14.20 10.06 19.12
C ASP A 217 12.72 10.49 19.28
N GLY A 218 11.88 10.17 18.28
CA GLY A 218 10.44 10.47 18.27
C GLY A 218 10.09 11.86 17.73
N LEU A 219 11.01 12.53 17.03
CA LEU A 219 10.71 13.75 16.30
C LEU A 219 9.88 13.40 15.04
N MET A 220 8.71 13.99 14.88
CA MET A 220 7.89 13.83 13.68
C MET A 220 8.53 14.57 12.51
N LEU A 221 8.98 13.84 11.51
CA LEU A 221 9.64 14.37 10.31
C LEU A 221 8.65 14.62 9.18
N VAL A 222 7.71 13.68 8.97
CA VAL A 222 6.61 13.76 8.00
C VAL A 222 5.34 13.26 8.64
N ASN A 223 4.22 13.97 8.43
CA ASN A 223 2.90 13.47 8.77
C ASN A 223 1.85 13.98 7.79
N VAL A 224 1.53 13.16 6.80
CA VAL A 224 0.64 13.54 5.68
C VAL A 224 -0.81 13.78 6.13
N GLY A 225 -1.23 13.14 7.23
CA GLY A 225 -2.56 13.32 7.83
C GLY A 225 -2.68 14.53 8.76
N PHE A 226 -1.57 14.87 9.46
CA PHE A 226 -1.50 15.95 10.47
C PHE A 226 -0.20 16.73 10.33
N PRO A 227 -0.04 17.59 9.32
CA PRO A 227 1.20 18.32 9.07
C PRO A 227 1.63 19.22 10.23
N ASP A 228 0.69 19.69 11.06
CA ASP A 228 0.98 20.53 12.25
C ASP A 228 1.78 19.80 13.35
N LEU A 229 1.95 18.49 13.24
CA LEU A 229 2.78 17.69 14.13
C LEU A 229 4.25 17.64 13.70
N GLU A 230 4.54 17.98 12.45
CA GLU A 230 5.92 17.97 11.94
C GLU A 230 6.81 18.94 12.73
N GLY A 231 8.03 18.51 12.99
CA GLY A 231 8.99 19.25 13.83
C GLY A 231 8.76 19.13 15.33
N ARG A 232 7.75 18.38 15.78
CA ARG A 232 7.47 18.16 17.22
C ARG A 232 8.02 16.81 17.66
N ASN A 233 8.65 16.77 18.83
CA ASN A 233 9.00 15.50 19.46
C ASN A 233 7.76 14.91 20.16
N LEU A 234 7.36 13.71 19.78
CA LEU A 234 6.15 13.04 20.24
C LEU A 234 6.45 11.84 21.16
N ALA A 235 7.72 11.61 21.57
CA ALA A 235 8.10 10.45 22.37
C ALA A 235 7.34 10.35 23.70
N ALA A 236 6.95 11.48 24.29
CA ALA A 236 6.19 11.54 25.55
C ALA A 236 4.67 11.71 25.33
N LEU A 237 4.21 11.68 24.06
CA LEU A 237 2.79 11.85 23.76
C LEU A 237 1.98 10.64 24.21
N GLN A 238 0.89 10.91 24.94
CA GLN A 238 -0.08 9.90 25.35
C GLN A 238 -1.37 10.06 24.56
N ASP A 239 -2.02 8.96 24.27
CA ASP A 239 -3.39 8.97 23.81
C ASP A 239 -4.38 9.23 24.97
N GLU A 240 -5.69 9.33 24.68
CA GLU A 240 -6.71 9.57 25.72
C GLU A 240 -6.78 8.48 26.80
N SER A 241 -6.26 7.27 26.53
CA SER A 241 -6.16 6.19 27.51
C SER A 241 -4.91 6.27 28.38
N GLY A 242 -4.00 7.20 28.10
CA GLY A 242 -2.70 7.35 28.74
C GLY A 242 -1.60 6.47 28.14
N LYS A 243 -1.83 5.86 26.98
CA LYS A 243 -0.87 4.98 26.31
C LYS A 243 0.22 5.79 25.61
N LEU A 244 1.48 5.48 25.87
CA LEU A 244 2.67 6.05 25.23
C LEU A 244 2.96 5.33 23.90
N PHE A 245 2.05 5.44 22.94
CA PHE A 245 2.09 4.68 21.70
C PHE A 245 3.31 4.98 20.82
N VAL A 246 3.85 6.20 20.85
CA VAL A 246 5.08 6.56 20.13
C VAL A 246 6.28 5.81 20.71
N GLN A 247 6.36 5.63 22.04
CA GLN A 247 7.43 4.83 22.65
C GLN A 247 7.36 3.35 22.21
N GLU A 248 6.15 2.79 22.05
CA GLU A 248 6.01 1.44 21.51
C GLU A 248 6.49 1.35 20.06
N MET A 249 6.21 2.38 19.24
CA MET A 249 6.72 2.46 17.86
C MET A 249 8.27 2.52 17.83
N LEU A 250 8.87 3.33 18.70
CA LEU A 250 10.33 3.47 18.82
C LEU A 250 11.00 2.21 19.39
N ALA A 251 10.26 1.36 20.11
CA ALA A 251 10.77 0.11 20.67
C ALA A 251 10.80 -1.05 19.66
N VAL A 252 10.26 -0.89 18.47
CA VAL A 252 10.37 -1.87 17.38
C VAL A 252 11.86 -2.05 17.05
N GLU A 253 12.31 -3.30 16.92
CA GLU A 253 13.71 -3.59 16.61
C GLU A 253 14.09 -3.14 15.18
N GLN A 254 15.37 -2.86 14.99
CA GLN A 254 15.88 -2.41 13.69
C GLN A 254 15.65 -3.46 12.60
N GLY A 255 15.03 -3.06 11.49
CA GLY A 255 14.66 -3.94 10.39
C GLY A 255 13.34 -4.70 10.59
N GLU A 256 12.75 -4.60 11.77
CA GLU A 256 11.49 -5.26 12.10
C GLU A 256 10.27 -4.33 11.91
N SER A 257 9.10 -4.93 12.01
CA SER A 257 7.81 -4.24 11.92
C SER A 257 6.85 -4.68 13.04
N ALA A 258 5.87 -3.83 13.35
CA ALA A 258 4.84 -4.16 14.34
C ALA A 258 3.53 -3.40 14.07
N TRP A 259 2.43 -3.96 14.57
CA TRP A 259 1.15 -3.27 14.67
C TRP A 259 0.97 -2.68 16.06
N ILE A 260 0.70 -1.36 16.12
CA ILE A 260 0.52 -0.61 17.38
C ILE A 260 -0.90 -0.06 17.41
N ASP A 261 -1.68 -0.46 18.43
CA ASP A 261 -3.06 -0.01 18.65
C ASP A 261 -3.09 1.18 19.62
N TYR A 262 -3.82 2.24 19.28
CA TYR A 262 -3.99 3.43 20.12
C TYR A 262 -5.23 4.23 19.73
N LEU A 263 -5.55 5.26 20.50
CA LEU A 263 -6.64 6.19 20.21
C LEU A 263 -6.10 7.44 19.50
N TRP A 264 -6.61 7.72 18.28
CA TRP A 264 -6.17 8.86 17.49
C TRP A 264 -7.32 9.43 16.64
N PRO A 265 -7.43 10.76 16.49
CA PRO A 265 -8.46 11.32 15.61
C PRO A 265 -8.20 10.94 14.14
N LYS A 266 -9.27 10.82 13.35
CA LYS A 266 -9.16 10.76 11.89
C LYS A 266 -8.76 12.13 11.33
N PRO A 267 -8.09 12.17 10.17
CA PRO A 267 -7.80 13.45 9.49
C PRO A 267 -9.05 14.31 9.34
N GLY A 268 -8.99 15.54 9.86
CA GLY A 268 -10.11 16.49 9.85
C GLY A 268 -11.11 16.31 11.00
N GLU A 269 -10.94 15.32 11.87
CA GLU A 269 -11.74 15.13 13.08
C GLU A 269 -10.96 15.51 14.34
N THR A 270 -11.69 15.80 15.43
CA THR A 270 -11.09 16.08 16.73
C THR A 270 -11.32 14.95 17.74
N ARG A 271 -12.33 14.10 17.48
CA ARG A 271 -12.66 12.99 18.36
C ARG A 271 -11.77 11.79 18.04
N PRO A 272 -11.07 11.23 19.04
CA PRO A 272 -10.28 10.01 18.83
C PRO A 272 -11.14 8.81 18.50
N SER A 273 -10.58 7.98 17.62
CA SER A 273 -11.09 6.67 17.22
C SER A 273 -10.00 5.62 17.43
N ARG A 274 -10.37 4.35 17.53
CA ARG A 274 -9.37 3.27 17.59
C ARG A 274 -8.62 3.21 16.28
N LYS A 275 -7.28 3.31 16.37
CA LYS A 275 -6.36 3.20 15.23
C LYS A 275 -5.37 2.07 15.50
N SER A 276 -5.08 1.29 14.46
CA SER A 276 -3.98 0.34 14.42
C SER A 276 -3.00 0.80 13.36
N SER A 277 -1.76 1.11 13.75
CA SER A 277 -0.72 1.50 12.80
C SER A 277 0.30 0.38 12.63
N TYR A 278 0.58 0.04 11.38
CA TYR A 278 1.75 -0.74 10.99
C TYR A 278 2.95 0.18 10.93
N VAL A 279 4.03 -0.19 11.58
CA VAL A 279 5.27 0.58 11.59
C VAL A 279 6.45 -0.32 11.26
N ARG A 280 7.41 0.22 10.50
CA ARG A 280 8.71 -0.41 10.24
C ARG A 280 9.82 0.50 10.73
N ARG A 281 10.83 -0.09 11.41
CA ARG A 281 12.03 0.63 11.80
C ARG A 281 13.16 0.32 10.82
N ILE A 282 13.72 1.37 10.23
CA ILE A 282 14.79 1.27 9.22
C ILE A 282 15.96 2.19 9.59
N GLU A 283 17.15 1.86 9.10
CA GLU A 283 18.32 2.73 9.19
C GLU A 283 18.74 3.17 7.79
N ILE A 284 18.95 4.47 7.59
CA ILE A 284 19.48 5.05 6.35
C ILE A 284 20.63 5.99 6.74
N ASP A 285 21.82 5.76 6.19
CA ASP A 285 23.02 6.59 6.44
C ASP A 285 23.35 6.78 7.93
N GLY A 286 23.15 5.72 8.74
CA GLY A 286 23.43 5.72 10.19
C GLY A 286 22.39 6.50 11.03
N ARG A 287 21.21 6.76 10.47
CA ARG A 287 20.08 7.40 11.18
C ARG A 287 18.89 6.46 11.20
N ASP A 288 18.26 6.38 12.36
CA ASP A 288 17.05 5.59 12.56
C ASP A 288 15.80 6.35 12.14
N TYR A 289 14.90 5.64 11.47
CA TYR A 289 13.56 6.12 11.10
C TYR A 289 12.51 5.07 11.46
N VAL A 290 11.35 5.54 11.90
CA VAL A 290 10.14 4.73 12.04
C VAL A 290 9.13 5.24 11.02
N VAL A 291 8.85 4.42 10.02
CA VAL A 291 7.87 4.69 8.97
C VAL A 291 6.58 3.96 9.30
N GLY A 292 5.45 4.65 9.24
CA GLY A 292 4.17 4.03 9.60
C GLY A 292 2.97 4.61 8.87
N ALA A 293 1.93 3.81 8.80
CA ALA A 293 0.57 4.20 8.40
C ALA A 293 -0.44 3.38 9.20
N GLY A 294 -1.75 3.69 9.12
CA GLY A 294 -2.69 2.92 9.93
C GLY A 294 -4.13 2.97 9.47
N VAL A 295 -4.89 1.96 9.92
CA VAL A 295 -6.34 1.84 9.74
C VAL A 295 -7.08 2.30 10.98
N TYR A 296 -8.31 2.80 10.79
CA TYR A 296 -9.24 3.13 11.86
C TYR A 296 -10.38 2.12 11.88
N PHE A 297 -10.69 1.62 13.07
CA PHE A 297 -11.82 0.72 13.27
C PHE A 297 -13.11 1.50 13.53
N ARG A 298 -14.22 0.95 13.07
CA ARG A 298 -15.57 1.45 13.35
C ARG A 298 -16.05 1.07 14.73
#